data_352382dc1ce387dfb08e8f4427db7c32
#
_entry.id   352382dc1ce387dfb08e8f4427db7c32
#
_cell.length_a   1.000
_cell.length_b   1.000
_cell.length_c   1.000
_cell.angle_alpha   90.00
_cell.angle_beta   90.00
_cell.angle_gamma   90.00
#
_symmetry.space_group_name_H-M   'P 1'
#
loop_
_entity.id
_entity.type
_entity.pdbx_description
1 polymer ?
#
loop_
_entity_poly.entity_id
_entity_poly.type
_entity_poly.pdbx_seq_one_letter_code
_entity_poly.pdbx_strand_id
1 'polypeptide(L)' 'MPPGAGTTPRPSDEEIRLRAYFISERRRRFALPGDADSDWLEARRQLLSESGPR' A
#
# COMPACT_ATOMS: atom_id res chain seq x y z
N MET A 1 11.73 20.24 -11.15
CA MET A 1 10.58 19.74 -10.53
C MET A 1 10.29 18.34 -10.98
N PRO A 2 9.89 17.58 -10.14
CA PRO A 2 9.70 16.18 -10.44
C PRO A 2 8.37 15.98 -11.08
N PRO A 3 8.39 16.01 -12.29
CA PRO A 3 7.17 15.89 -13.01
C PRO A 3 6.47 14.59 -12.78
N GLY A 4 7.21 13.60 -12.54
CA GLY A 4 6.59 12.33 -12.45
C GLY A 4 5.72 12.15 -11.25
N ALA A 5 5.90 13.06 -10.33
CA ALA A 5 5.15 12.90 -9.12
C ALA A 5 3.69 12.98 -9.43
N GLY A 6 2.92 12.20 -8.95
CA GLY A 6 1.51 12.29 -9.08
C GLY A 6 0.95 11.86 -10.40
N THR A 7 1.79 11.69 -11.37
CA THR A 7 1.26 11.25 -12.65
C THR A 7 1.52 9.78 -12.90
N THR A 8 2.21 9.14 -12.01
CA THR A 8 2.49 7.74 -12.16
C THR A 8 1.23 6.93 -11.91
N PRO A 9 0.89 6.04 -12.78
CA PRO A 9 -0.29 5.20 -12.55
C PRO A 9 -0.06 4.17 -11.48
N ARG A 10 1.16 3.98 -11.07
CA ARG A 10 1.44 3.00 -10.05
C ARG A 10 1.83 3.66 -8.76
N PRO A 11 1.50 3.07 -7.64
CA PRO A 11 1.92 3.61 -6.35
C PRO A 11 3.42 3.48 -6.21
N SER A 12 4.02 4.43 -5.50
CA SER A 12 5.43 4.39 -5.24
C SER A 12 5.70 3.41 -4.10
N ASP A 13 6.96 3.00 -3.99
CA ASP A 13 7.35 2.12 -2.90
C ASP A 13 7.03 2.76 -1.57
N GLU A 14 7.22 4.05 -1.48
CA GLU A 14 6.96 4.75 -0.24
C GLU A 14 5.49 4.69 0.12
N GLU A 15 4.64 4.85 -0.86
CA GLU A 15 3.21 4.76 -0.61
C GLU A 15 2.82 3.37 -0.17
N ILE A 16 3.40 2.37 -0.79
CA ILE A 16 3.10 1.00 -0.41
C ILE A 16 3.58 0.75 1.00
N ARG A 17 4.75 1.25 1.33
CA ARG A 17 5.29 1.06 2.67
C ARG A 17 4.38 1.68 3.73
N LEU A 18 3.92 2.90 3.49
CA LEU A 18 3.04 3.55 4.44
C LEU A 18 1.74 2.79 4.61
N ARG A 19 1.16 2.38 3.50
CA ARG A 19 -0.08 1.63 3.58
C ARG A 19 0.14 0.31 4.29
N ALA A 20 1.26 -0.34 4.01
CA ALA A 20 1.57 -1.60 4.67
C ALA A 20 1.73 -1.41 6.16
N TYR A 21 2.30 -0.28 6.55
CA TYR A 21 2.46 0.00 7.96
C TYR A 21 1.10 0.07 8.64
N PHE A 22 0.16 0.77 8.06
CA PHE A 22 -1.17 0.87 8.63
C PHE A 22 -1.87 -0.48 8.65
N ILE A 23 -1.64 -1.26 7.61
CA ILE A 23 -2.24 -2.60 7.57
C ILE A 23 -1.67 -3.45 8.70
N SER A 24 -0.37 -3.36 8.92
CA SER A 24 0.24 -4.15 9.98
C SER A 24 -0.25 -3.72 11.35
N GLU A 25 -0.47 -2.41 11.52
CA GLU A 25 -1.00 -1.91 12.79
C GLU A 25 -2.38 -2.48 13.04
N ARG A 26 -3.22 -2.46 12.03
CA ARG A 26 -4.56 -2.99 12.17
C ARG A 26 -4.52 -4.49 12.42
N ARG A 27 -3.65 -5.19 11.71
CA ARG A 27 -3.53 -6.62 11.86
C ARG A 27 -3.17 -6.97 13.29
N ARG A 28 -2.24 -6.24 13.86
CA ARG A 28 -1.83 -6.50 15.24
C ARG A 28 -2.91 -6.14 16.22
N ARG A 29 -3.60 -5.03 15.96
CA ARG A 29 -4.64 -4.60 16.85
C ARG A 29 -5.77 -5.62 16.95
N PHE A 30 -6.11 -6.23 15.84
CA PHE A 30 -7.21 -7.20 15.82
C PHE A 30 -6.70 -8.64 15.82
N ALA A 31 -5.42 -8.83 16.02
CA ALA A 31 -4.83 -10.16 16.06
C ALA A 31 -5.14 -10.96 14.81
N LEU A 32 -5.08 -10.32 13.68
CA LEU A 32 -5.34 -11.00 12.42
C LEU A 32 -4.09 -11.69 11.93
N PRO A 33 -4.25 -12.78 11.18
CA PRO A 33 -3.09 -13.50 10.66
C PRO A 33 -2.41 -12.72 9.55
N GLY A 34 -1.12 -12.98 9.36
CA GLY A 34 -0.38 -12.33 8.31
C GLY A 34 1.01 -11.98 8.78
N ASP A 35 1.80 -11.43 7.87
CA ASP A 35 3.14 -11.01 8.18
C ASP A 35 3.50 -9.82 7.30
N ALA A 36 4.76 -9.39 7.38
CA ALA A 36 5.18 -8.21 6.67
C ALA A 36 5.00 -8.36 5.16
N ASP A 37 5.28 -9.54 4.65
CA ASP A 37 5.14 -9.75 3.21
C ASP A 37 3.68 -9.66 2.78
N SER A 38 2.79 -10.25 3.53
CA SER A 38 1.39 -10.20 3.18
C SER A 38 0.86 -8.77 3.33
N ASP A 39 1.35 -8.02 4.31
CA ASP A 39 0.95 -6.64 4.48
C ASP A 39 1.38 -5.82 3.27
N TRP A 40 2.57 -6.05 2.78
CA TRP A 40 3.08 -5.34 1.62
C TRP A 40 2.24 -5.63 0.38
N LEU A 41 1.96 -6.90 0.15
CA LEU A 41 1.17 -7.29 -1.00
C LEU A 41 -0.24 -6.72 -0.92
N GLU A 42 -0.80 -6.74 0.25
CA GLU A 42 -2.13 -6.19 0.43
C GLU A 42 -2.13 -4.68 0.18
N ALA A 43 -1.10 -4.00 0.70
CA ALA A 43 -0.99 -2.57 0.50
C ALA A 43 -0.90 -2.24 -0.99
N ARG A 44 -0.09 -3.00 -1.69
CA ARG A 44 0.08 -2.76 -3.11
C ARG A 44 -1.23 -2.97 -3.86
N ARG A 45 -1.94 -4.02 -3.51
CA ARG A 45 -3.23 -4.28 -4.13
C ARG A 45 -4.21 -3.16 -3.88
N GLN A 46 -4.27 -2.71 -2.64
CA GLN A 46 -5.22 -1.65 -2.31
C GLN A 46 -4.91 -0.38 -3.07
N LEU A 47 -3.64 -0.01 -3.13
CA LEU A 47 -3.28 1.21 -3.82
C LEU A 47 -3.50 1.11 -5.31
N LEU A 48 -3.21 -0.05 -5.89
CA LEU A 48 -3.48 -0.25 -7.29
C LEU A 48 -4.97 -0.16 -7.58
N SER A 49 -5.77 -0.68 -6.69
CA SER A 49 -7.21 -0.62 -6.86
C SER A 49 -7.71 0.80 -6.75
N GLU A 50 -7.14 1.57 -5.82
CA GLU A 50 -7.57 2.94 -5.63
C GLU A 50 -7.20 3.82 -6.81
N SER A 51 -6.06 3.58 -7.41
CA SER A 51 -5.66 4.37 -8.55
C SER A 51 -5.97 3.70 -9.85
N GLY A 52 -6.76 2.67 -9.82
CA GLY A 52 -7.10 2.00 -11.03
C GLY A 52 -7.85 2.88 -11.98
N PRO A 53 -7.86 2.52 -13.19
CA PRO A 53 -8.56 3.32 -14.19
C PRO A 53 -10.03 3.11 -13.98
N ARG A 54 -10.69 3.93 -14.49
CA ARG A 54 -11.98 3.80 -14.25
C ARG A 54 -12.65 3.70 -15.36
#